data_70a35cd2877e08e7bc657a7355e5ab14
#
_entry.id   70a35cd2877e08e7bc657a7355e5ab14
#
_cell.length_a   1.000
_cell.length_b   1.000
_cell.length_c   1.000
_cell.angle_alpha   90.00
_cell.angle_beta   90.00
_cell.angle_gamma   90.00
#
_symmetry.space_group_name_H-M   'P 1'
#
loop_
_entity.id
_entity.type
_entity.pdbx_description
1 polymer ?
#
loop_
_entity_poly.entity_id
_entity_poly.type
_entity_poly.pdbx_seq_one_letter_code
_entity_poly.pdbx_strand_id
1 'polypeptide(L)'
;FGLLSFFMRDADMKVSVTLPELTRIRTSGGADVRGQSPFTGDDLELRSSGGSNITLDLQYDSIDARTSGGSTMHLTGAANRGMLTSSGGSRQNNDDLAIKEAELRSSGGSTLNVGVIDELQARASGGSNIRYEGDPLVRDIDESGGANVRRR
;
A
#
# COMPACT_ATOMS: atom_id res chain seq x y z
N PHE A 1 1.21 0.50 21.78
CA PHE A 1 2.51 1.03 21.32
C PHE A 1 3.05 0.14 20.21
N GLY A 2 3.26 0.72 19.03
CA GLY A 2 3.90 0.05 17.92
C GLY A 2 5.41 0.31 17.88
N LEU A 3 6.20 -0.69 17.51
CA LEU A 3 7.63 -0.56 17.29
C LEU A 3 7.92 -0.51 15.80
N LEU A 4 8.58 0.56 15.37
CA LEU A 4 8.98 0.79 14.00
C LEU A 4 10.51 0.75 13.86
N SER A 5 11.01 0.01 12.89
CA SER A 5 12.44 -0.04 12.59
C SER A 5 12.73 0.54 11.21
N PHE A 6 13.75 1.40 11.15
CA PHE A 6 14.23 2.01 9.92
C PHE A 6 15.64 1.51 9.59
N PHE A 7 15.88 1.18 8.34
CA PHE A 7 17.21 0.85 7.82
C PHE A 7 17.56 1.80 6.68
N MET A 8 18.78 2.35 6.70
CA MET A 8 19.34 3.09 5.59
C MET A 8 20.45 2.27 4.93
N ARG A 9 20.34 2.06 3.63
CA ARG A 9 21.19 1.14 2.86
C ARG A 9 22.67 1.55 2.75
N ASP A 10 22.96 2.84 2.84
CA ASP A 10 24.33 3.36 2.66
C ASP A 10 25.13 3.59 3.97
N ALA A 11 24.53 3.37 5.14
CA ALA A 11 25.18 3.71 6.42
C ALA A 11 25.04 2.66 7.52
N ASP A 12 24.53 1.46 7.26
CA ASP A 12 24.22 0.42 8.29
C ASP A 12 23.51 1.00 9.54
N MET A 13 22.74 2.07 9.33
CA MET A 13 22.06 2.76 10.43
C MET A 13 20.68 2.15 10.67
N LYS A 14 20.48 1.55 11.84
CA LYS A 14 19.20 1.07 12.33
C LYS A 14 18.67 2.04 13.38
N VAL A 15 17.48 2.58 13.14
CA VAL A 15 16.75 3.40 14.12
C VAL A 15 15.49 2.66 14.52
N SER A 16 15.26 2.48 15.80
CA SER A 16 14.04 1.90 16.35
C SER A 16 13.24 2.98 17.07
N VAL A 17 11.97 3.13 16.73
CA VAL A 17 11.08 4.13 17.31
C VAL A 17 9.84 3.44 17.87
N THR A 18 9.51 3.71 19.12
CA THR A 18 8.27 3.26 19.74
C THR A 18 7.27 4.41 19.74
N LEU A 19 6.10 4.19 19.18
CA LEU A 19 5.05 5.19 19.01
C LEU A 19 3.75 4.71 19.66
N PRO A 20 2.99 5.59 20.34
CA PRO A 20 1.66 5.26 20.81
C PRO A 20 0.66 5.13 19.66
N GLU A 21 0.82 5.92 18.61
CA GLU A 21 -0.02 5.94 17.43
C GLU A 21 0.80 6.28 16.19
N LEU A 22 0.50 5.65 15.07
CA LEU A 22 1.11 5.90 13.79
C LEU A 22 0.08 6.51 12.84
N THR A 23 0.25 7.77 12.46
CA THR A 23 -0.65 8.48 11.55
C THR A 23 -0.06 8.74 10.17
N ARG A 24 1.28 8.75 10.07
CA ARG A 24 1.95 9.02 8.80
C ARG A 24 3.35 8.44 8.72
N ILE A 25 3.66 7.83 7.56
CA ILE A 25 5.03 7.47 7.16
C ILE A 25 5.31 8.04 5.76
N ARG A 26 6.51 8.62 5.61
CA ARG A 26 7.05 9.00 4.31
C ARG A 26 8.47 8.48 4.18
N THR A 27 8.72 7.71 3.12
CA THR A 27 10.04 7.15 2.84
C THR A 27 10.51 7.52 1.44
N SER A 28 11.82 7.68 1.29
CA SER A 28 12.45 7.94 -0.01
C SER A 28 13.90 7.47 -0.01
N GLY A 29 14.51 7.33 -1.20
CA GLY A 29 15.95 7.14 -1.30
C GLY A 29 16.48 5.80 -0.77
N GLY A 30 15.76 4.69 -0.94
CA GLY A 30 16.23 3.36 -0.56
C GLY A 30 16.04 3.00 0.92
N ALA A 31 15.24 3.76 1.66
CA ALA A 31 14.92 3.46 3.05
C ALA A 31 14.08 2.18 3.19
N ASP A 32 14.32 1.41 4.24
CA ASP A 32 13.52 0.22 4.60
C ASP A 32 12.84 0.47 5.95
N VAL A 33 11.51 0.39 5.97
CA VAL A 33 10.68 0.60 7.17
C VAL A 33 9.92 -0.68 7.48
N ARG A 34 10.06 -1.19 8.69
CA ARG A 34 9.38 -2.40 9.15
C ARG A 34 8.70 -2.19 10.50
N GLY A 35 7.41 -2.50 10.54
CA GLY A 35 6.68 -2.65 11.79
C GLY A 35 7.03 -3.99 12.46
N GLN A 36 7.29 -3.97 13.75
CA GLN A 36 7.55 -5.19 14.53
C GLN A 36 6.32 -5.66 15.30
N SER A 37 5.25 -4.87 15.28
CA SER A 37 3.97 -5.16 15.90
C SER A 37 2.85 -4.55 15.07
N PRO A 38 1.61 -5.05 15.19
CA PRO A 38 0.47 -4.43 14.55
C PRO A 38 0.26 -2.99 15.03
N PHE A 39 -0.06 -2.09 14.09
CA PHE A 39 -0.46 -0.72 14.37
C PHE A 39 -1.96 -0.56 14.23
N THR A 40 -2.56 0.19 15.13
CA THR A 40 -4.00 0.47 15.15
C THR A 40 -4.25 1.97 15.21
N GLY A 41 -5.33 2.44 14.60
CA GLY A 41 -5.70 3.85 14.62
C GLY A 41 -6.86 4.15 13.70
N ASP A 42 -7.18 5.43 13.58
CA ASP A 42 -8.28 5.90 12.73
C ASP A 42 -7.80 6.15 11.30
N ASP A 43 -6.82 7.03 11.10
CA ASP A 43 -6.32 7.40 9.78
C ASP A 43 -4.81 7.17 9.64
N LEU A 44 -4.39 6.55 8.52
CA LEU A 44 -2.98 6.31 8.21
C LEU A 44 -2.63 6.78 6.80
N GLU A 45 -1.63 7.65 6.70
CA GLU A 45 -1.03 8.05 5.43
C GLU A 45 0.35 7.41 5.23
N LEU A 46 0.51 6.63 4.15
CA LEU A 46 1.78 5.99 3.77
C LEU A 46 2.25 6.50 2.41
N ARG A 47 3.48 6.99 2.34
CA ARG A 47 4.10 7.38 1.07
C ARG A 47 5.49 6.79 0.95
N SER A 48 5.74 6.08 -0.15
CA SER A 48 7.01 5.43 -0.45
C SER A 48 7.48 5.81 -1.86
N SER A 49 8.74 6.24 -2.00
CA SER A 49 9.31 6.65 -3.29
C SER A 49 10.79 6.28 -3.41
N GLY A 50 11.33 6.30 -4.62
CA GLY A 50 12.77 6.21 -4.86
C GLY A 50 13.43 4.89 -4.43
N GLY A 51 12.76 3.74 -4.58
CA GLY A 51 13.34 2.43 -4.26
C GLY A 51 13.25 2.04 -2.78
N SER A 52 12.43 2.73 -2.00
CA SER A 52 12.22 2.42 -0.58
C SER A 52 11.20 1.28 -0.38
N ASN A 53 11.25 0.65 0.80
CA ASN A 53 10.35 -0.42 1.17
C ASN A 53 9.60 -0.09 2.47
N ILE A 54 8.31 -0.44 2.52
CA ILE A 54 7.50 -0.37 3.73
C ILE A 54 6.84 -1.72 3.95
N THR A 55 6.97 -2.28 5.16
CA THR A 55 6.28 -3.52 5.58
C THR A 55 5.62 -3.29 6.93
N LEU A 56 4.28 -3.37 6.98
CA LEU A 56 3.49 -3.08 8.19
C LEU A 56 2.30 -4.03 8.30
N ASP A 57 1.93 -4.33 9.55
CA ASP A 57 0.66 -4.95 9.92
C ASP A 57 -0.26 -3.89 10.54
N LEU A 58 -1.49 -3.75 10.02
CA LEU A 58 -2.34 -2.59 10.22
C LEU A 58 -3.77 -2.96 10.59
N GLN A 59 -4.35 -2.22 11.54
CA GLN A 59 -5.79 -2.19 11.77
C GLN A 59 -6.26 -0.74 11.88
N TYR A 60 -6.78 -0.20 10.78
CA TYR A 60 -7.18 1.20 10.67
C TYR A 60 -8.62 1.36 10.15
N ASP A 61 -9.24 2.50 10.45
CA ASP A 61 -10.50 2.84 9.78
C ASP A 61 -10.24 3.28 8.32
N SER A 62 -9.22 4.10 8.10
CA SER A 62 -8.88 4.62 6.78
C SER A 62 -7.38 4.56 6.49
N ILE A 63 -7.01 4.09 5.30
CA ILE A 63 -5.61 4.02 4.82
C ILE A 63 -5.50 4.74 3.48
N ASP A 64 -4.56 5.70 3.38
CA ASP A 64 -4.10 6.30 2.12
C ASP A 64 -2.65 5.86 1.87
N ALA A 65 -2.44 4.89 0.97
CA ALA A 65 -1.13 4.32 0.67
C ALA A 65 -0.70 4.61 -0.76
N ARG A 66 0.42 5.33 -0.91
CA ARG A 66 0.96 5.72 -2.21
C ARG A 66 2.39 5.25 -2.40
N THR A 67 2.64 4.60 -3.53
CA THR A 67 3.98 4.18 -3.96
C THR A 67 4.33 4.76 -5.30
N SER A 68 5.60 5.12 -5.47
CA SER A 68 6.11 5.64 -6.74
C SER A 68 7.59 5.29 -6.96
N GLY A 69 8.08 5.53 -8.17
CA GLY A 69 9.45 5.13 -8.53
C GLY A 69 9.60 3.61 -8.57
N GLY A 70 10.62 3.08 -7.96
CA GLY A 70 10.86 1.63 -7.82
C GLY A 70 10.54 1.09 -6.43
N SER A 71 9.67 1.78 -5.66
CA SER A 71 9.40 1.41 -4.27
C SER A 71 8.44 0.22 -4.14
N THR A 72 8.54 -0.47 -3.01
CA THR A 72 7.68 -1.60 -2.66
C THR A 72 6.96 -1.34 -1.34
N MET A 73 5.70 -1.71 -1.29
CA MET A 73 4.91 -1.67 -0.06
C MET A 73 4.23 -3.02 0.16
N HIS A 74 4.34 -3.53 1.37
CA HIS A 74 3.70 -4.76 1.81
C HIS A 74 2.92 -4.48 3.08
N LEU A 75 1.60 -4.48 2.97
CA LEU A 75 0.68 -4.23 4.08
C LEU A 75 -0.15 -5.48 4.34
N THR A 76 -0.35 -5.79 5.61
CA THR A 76 -1.21 -6.87 6.10
C THR A 76 -2.23 -6.32 7.09
N GLY A 77 -3.29 -7.06 7.38
CA GLY A 77 -4.31 -6.70 8.36
C GLY A 77 -5.63 -6.26 7.76
N ALA A 78 -6.25 -5.20 8.29
CA ALA A 78 -7.57 -4.77 7.84
C ALA A 78 -7.78 -3.25 7.87
N ALA A 79 -8.64 -2.77 6.95
CA ALA A 79 -9.14 -1.40 6.95
C ALA A 79 -10.62 -1.34 6.52
N ASN A 80 -11.38 -0.37 7.03
CA ASN A 80 -12.72 -0.14 6.53
C ASN A 80 -12.68 0.55 5.16
N ARG A 81 -11.81 1.56 5.01
CA ARG A 81 -11.61 2.27 3.74
C ARG A 81 -10.15 2.29 3.34
N GLY A 82 -9.86 2.10 2.06
CA GLY A 82 -8.51 2.17 1.53
C GLY A 82 -8.43 2.88 0.18
N MET A 83 -7.57 3.90 0.10
CA MET A 83 -7.13 4.47 -1.16
C MET A 83 -5.70 4.03 -1.43
N LEU A 84 -5.51 3.15 -2.41
CA LEU A 84 -4.20 2.64 -2.79
C LEU A 84 -3.79 3.18 -4.16
N THR A 85 -2.66 3.87 -4.21
CA THR A 85 -2.12 4.42 -5.46
C THR A 85 -0.72 3.89 -5.72
N SER A 86 -0.50 3.35 -6.92
CA SER A 86 0.79 2.83 -7.37
C SER A 86 1.18 3.44 -8.71
N SER A 87 2.41 3.96 -8.84
CA SER A 87 2.85 4.60 -10.08
C SER A 87 4.33 4.34 -10.40
N GLY A 88 4.72 4.61 -11.65
CA GLY A 88 6.07 4.31 -12.13
C GLY A 88 6.30 2.80 -12.21
N GLY A 89 7.40 2.30 -11.68
CA GLY A 89 7.73 0.87 -11.61
C GLY A 89 7.47 0.27 -10.21
N SER A 90 6.59 0.87 -9.42
CA SER A 90 6.39 0.48 -8.03
C SER A 90 5.47 -0.73 -7.86
N ARG A 91 5.54 -1.34 -6.67
CA ARG A 91 4.74 -2.52 -6.36
C ARG A 91 4.09 -2.39 -4.98
N GLN A 92 2.79 -2.70 -4.92
CA GLN A 92 2.06 -2.91 -3.68
C GLN A 92 1.60 -4.36 -3.61
N ASN A 93 2.17 -5.13 -2.68
CA ASN A 93 1.81 -6.53 -2.43
C ASN A 93 1.03 -6.58 -1.11
N ASN A 94 -0.26 -6.33 -1.17
CA ASN A 94 -1.14 -6.23 -0.02
C ASN A 94 -2.22 -7.34 -0.08
N ASP A 95 -1.83 -8.54 -0.50
CA ASP A 95 -2.76 -9.68 -0.63
C ASP A 95 -3.41 -10.04 0.71
N ASP A 96 -2.68 -9.88 1.83
CA ASP A 96 -3.16 -10.15 3.19
C ASP A 96 -3.76 -8.89 3.88
N LEU A 97 -4.00 -7.81 3.14
CA LEU A 97 -4.72 -6.63 3.61
C LEU A 97 -6.18 -6.69 3.12
N ALA A 98 -7.11 -6.84 4.04
CA ALA A 98 -8.53 -6.85 3.74
C ALA A 98 -9.14 -5.45 3.89
N ILE A 99 -9.65 -4.87 2.79
CA ILE A 99 -10.29 -3.55 2.76
C ILE A 99 -11.77 -3.73 2.43
N LYS A 100 -12.67 -3.11 3.21
CA LYS A 100 -14.10 -3.18 2.89
C LYS A 100 -14.44 -2.34 1.66
N GLU A 101 -14.09 -1.07 1.67
CA GLU A 101 -14.31 -0.15 0.56
C GLU A 101 -12.96 0.30 -0.02
N ALA A 102 -12.64 -0.13 -1.23
CA ALA A 102 -11.34 0.14 -1.86
C ALA A 102 -11.45 1.05 -3.09
N GLU A 103 -10.63 2.10 -3.11
CA GLU A 103 -10.32 2.87 -4.30
C GLU A 103 -8.89 2.60 -4.74
N LEU A 104 -8.71 1.95 -5.90
CA LEU A 104 -7.43 1.51 -6.41
C LEU A 104 -7.03 2.32 -7.64
N ARG A 105 -5.81 2.85 -7.64
CA ARG A 105 -5.25 3.57 -8.80
C ARG A 105 -3.86 3.04 -9.12
N SER A 106 -3.66 2.61 -10.37
CA SER A 106 -2.36 2.10 -10.82
C SER A 106 -1.99 2.71 -12.18
N SER A 107 -0.75 3.16 -12.32
CA SER A 107 -0.29 3.78 -13.57
C SER A 107 1.18 3.48 -13.88
N GLY A 108 1.58 3.70 -15.14
CA GLY A 108 2.91 3.35 -15.60
C GLY A 108 3.10 1.83 -15.70
N GLY A 109 4.19 1.30 -15.19
CA GLY A 109 4.48 -0.15 -15.14
C GLY A 109 4.22 -0.76 -13.75
N SER A 110 3.33 -0.19 -12.95
CA SER A 110 3.15 -0.59 -11.56
C SER A 110 2.24 -1.80 -11.38
N THR A 111 2.38 -2.46 -10.24
CA THR A 111 1.52 -3.58 -9.82
C THR A 111 0.92 -3.30 -8.44
N LEU A 112 -0.39 -3.56 -8.31
CA LEU A 112 -1.13 -3.40 -7.07
C LEU A 112 -1.97 -4.64 -6.80
N ASN A 113 -1.73 -5.31 -5.67
CA ASN A 113 -2.50 -6.46 -5.21
C ASN A 113 -3.15 -6.13 -3.86
N VAL A 114 -4.42 -6.53 -3.65
CA VAL A 114 -5.15 -6.27 -2.40
C VAL A 114 -6.38 -7.16 -2.23
N GLY A 115 -6.77 -7.45 -0.98
CA GLY A 115 -8.06 -8.05 -0.65
C GLY A 115 -9.17 -6.99 -0.53
N VAL A 116 -10.33 -7.19 -1.19
CA VAL A 116 -11.47 -6.27 -1.15
C VAL A 116 -12.74 -7.03 -0.80
N ILE A 117 -13.48 -6.55 0.20
CA ILE A 117 -14.63 -7.27 0.78
C ILE A 117 -15.95 -6.77 0.20
N ASP A 118 -16.26 -5.48 0.32
CA ASP A 118 -17.61 -4.94 0.07
C ASP A 118 -17.72 -4.16 -1.25
N GLU A 119 -16.87 -3.15 -1.47
CA GLU A 119 -16.95 -2.28 -2.64
C GLU A 119 -15.57 -2.02 -3.27
N LEU A 120 -15.54 -1.99 -4.61
CA LEU A 120 -14.34 -1.74 -5.40
C LEU A 120 -14.57 -0.65 -6.45
N GLN A 121 -13.68 0.35 -6.46
CA GLN A 121 -13.44 1.22 -7.59
C GLN A 121 -11.98 1.08 -8.03
N ALA A 122 -11.72 0.86 -9.31
CA ALA A 122 -10.36 0.65 -9.80
C ALA A 122 -10.09 1.41 -11.09
N ARG A 123 -8.96 2.12 -11.12
CA ARG A 123 -8.47 2.80 -12.34
C ARG A 123 -7.05 2.38 -12.63
N ALA A 124 -6.83 1.86 -13.82
CA ALA A 124 -5.54 1.38 -14.27
C ALA A 124 -5.17 2.01 -15.63
N SER A 125 -3.93 2.49 -15.76
CA SER A 125 -3.46 3.10 -17.01
C SER A 125 -2.00 2.76 -17.32
N GLY A 126 -1.59 2.95 -18.57
CA GLY A 126 -0.27 2.53 -19.04
C GLY A 126 -0.14 1.01 -19.10
N GLY A 127 0.96 0.45 -18.66
CA GLY A 127 1.17 -1.01 -18.57
C GLY A 127 0.93 -1.56 -17.16
N SER A 128 0.08 -0.94 -16.38
CA SER A 128 -0.11 -1.30 -14.97
C SER A 128 -1.06 -2.47 -14.76
N ASN A 129 -0.92 -3.14 -13.61
CA ASN A 129 -1.77 -4.26 -13.25
C ASN A 129 -2.36 -4.08 -11.85
N ILE A 130 -3.67 -4.22 -11.74
CA ILE A 130 -4.38 -4.34 -10.46
C ILE A 130 -4.93 -5.76 -10.34
N ARG A 131 -4.66 -6.41 -9.21
CA ARG A 131 -5.24 -7.71 -8.86
C ARG A 131 -5.92 -7.61 -7.51
N TYR A 132 -7.17 -8.03 -7.44
CA TYR A 132 -7.92 -8.03 -6.19
C TYR A 132 -8.45 -9.43 -5.87
N GLU A 133 -8.53 -9.74 -4.58
CA GLU A 133 -9.17 -10.95 -4.05
C GLU A 133 -10.46 -10.57 -3.35
N GLY A 134 -11.44 -11.48 -3.34
CA GLY A 134 -12.75 -11.26 -2.74
C GLY A 134 -13.87 -11.20 -3.75
N ASP A 135 -15.07 -10.85 -3.31
CA ASP A 135 -16.28 -10.73 -4.14
C ASP A 135 -16.99 -9.38 -3.91
N PRO A 136 -16.26 -8.26 -4.09
CA PRO A 136 -16.84 -6.95 -3.85
C PRO A 136 -17.89 -6.57 -4.91
N LEU A 137 -18.79 -5.68 -4.53
CA LEU A 137 -19.59 -4.95 -5.49
C LEU A 137 -18.70 -4.01 -6.29
N VAL A 138 -18.47 -4.30 -7.55
CA VAL A 138 -17.68 -3.45 -8.44
C VAL A 138 -18.50 -2.23 -8.84
N ARG A 139 -18.10 -1.04 -8.40
CA ARG A 139 -18.75 0.23 -8.72
C ARG A 139 -18.27 0.80 -10.05
N ASP A 140 -16.96 0.74 -10.27
CA ASP A 140 -16.34 1.31 -11.47
C ASP A 140 -14.99 0.64 -11.74
N ILE A 141 -14.75 0.25 -12.99
CA ILE A 141 -13.43 -0.18 -13.48
C ILE A 141 -13.11 0.59 -14.75
N ASP A 142 -12.03 1.34 -14.72
CA ASP A 142 -11.52 2.08 -15.88
C ASP A 142 -10.11 1.59 -16.24
N GLU A 143 -9.95 1.05 -17.44
CA GLU A 143 -8.69 0.52 -17.95
C GLU A 143 -8.30 1.25 -19.24
N SER A 144 -7.05 1.70 -19.32
CA SER A 144 -6.53 2.35 -20.51
C SER A 144 -5.05 2.01 -20.78
N GLY A 145 -4.62 2.09 -22.03
CA GLY A 145 -3.23 1.97 -22.41
C GLY A 145 -2.56 0.62 -22.13
N GLY A 146 -3.30 -0.49 -22.20
CA GLY A 146 -2.75 -1.85 -21.95
C GLY A 146 -2.69 -2.23 -20.47
N ALA A 147 -3.32 -1.44 -19.62
CA ALA A 147 -3.50 -1.78 -18.21
C ALA A 147 -4.52 -2.91 -18.02
N ASN A 148 -4.50 -3.53 -16.85
CA ASN A 148 -5.35 -4.66 -16.56
C ASN A 148 -5.82 -4.65 -15.10
N VAL A 149 -7.14 -4.85 -14.90
CA VAL A 149 -7.75 -5.06 -13.58
C VAL A 149 -8.37 -6.44 -13.55
N ARG A 150 -7.91 -7.32 -12.69
CA ARG A 150 -8.40 -8.71 -12.61
C ARG A 150 -8.69 -9.12 -11.18
N ARG A 151 -9.76 -9.88 -11.03
CA ARG A 151 -9.97 -10.73 -9.86
C ARG A 151 -9.02 -11.93 -9.90
N ARG A 152 -8.49 -12.27 -8.77
CA ARG A 152 -7.61 -13.42 -8.57
C ARG A 152 -8.40 -14.64 -8.12
#